data_fd01eb7af29a16f30716165af85812cd
#
_entry.id   fd01eb7af29a16f30716165af85812cd
#
_cell.length_a   1.000
_cell.length_b   1.000
_cell.length_c   1.000
_cell.angle_alpha   90.00
_cell.angle_beta   90.00
_cell.angle_gamma   90.00
#
_symmetry.space_group_name_H-M   'P 1'
#
loop_
_entity.id
_entity.type
_entity.pdbx_description
1 polymer ?
#
loop_
_entity_poly.entity_id
_entity_poly.type
_entity_poly.pdbx_seq_one_letter_code
_entity_poly.pdbx_strand_id
1 'polypeptide(L)'
;MTATATSPEGVPPSGEPQTGFDFKAYLGQARERVEAALDASMGPERPESLRDAMRYSLLAGGKRLRPILCLAACELVGGDASRAMPTAVALEMIHTMSLIHDDLPAMDNDDLRRGRTTNHKVYGDAMAILAGDALLS
;
A
#
# COMPACT_ATOMS: atom_id res chain seq x y z
N MET A 1 -24.91 16.15 -68.71
CA MET A 1 -25.36 16.17 -67.31
C MET A 1 -24.36 15.33 -66.49
N THR A 2 -23.34 15.93 -65.95
CA THR A 2 -22.26 15.29 -65.19
C THR A 2 -22.56 15.46 -63.71
N ALA A 3 -22.81 14.38 -63.02
CA ALA A 3 -23.03 14.35 -61.56
C ALA A 3 -21.66 14.30 -60.84
N THR A 4 -21.37 15.32 -60.12
CA THR A 4 -20.18 15.44 -59.26
C THR A 4 -20.45 14.68 -57.98
N ALA A 5 -19.72 13.60 -57.72
CA ALA A 5 -19.78 12.86 -56.45
C ALA A 5 -18.91 13.59 -55.43
N THR A 6 -19.52 14.11 -54.38
CA THR A 6 -18.88 14.68 -53.24
C THR A 6 -18.40 13.56 -52.30
N SER A 7 -17.08 13.45 -52.09
CA SER A 7 -16.51 12.54 -51.11
C SER A 7 -16.85 13.00 -49.70
N PRO A 8 -17.14 12.08 -48.73
CA PRO A 8 -17.33 12.48 -47.35
C PRO A 8 -15.97 12.87 -46.71
N GLU A 9 -16.01 13.99 -46.02
CA GLU A 9 -14.89 14.54 -45.24
C GLU A 9 -14.34 13.51 -44.26
N GLY A 10 -13.03 13.45 -44.23
CA GLY A 10 -12.28 12.54 -43.38
C GLY A 10 -12.56 12.74 -41.89
N VAL A 11 -12.83 11.64 -41.22
CA VAL A 11 -12.81 11.53 -39.77
C VAL A 11 -11.39 11.95 -39.32
N PRO A 12 -11.25 12.93 -38.42
CA PRO A 12 -9.91 13.29 -37.89
C PRO A 12 -9.31 12.08 -37.19
N PRO A 13 -7.97 11.87 -37.26
CA PRO A 13 -7.32 10.77 -36.59
C PRO A 13 -7.64 10.86 -35.10
N SER A 14 -8.07 9.77 -34.52
CA SER A 14 -8.29 9.58 -33.10
C SER A 14 -7.07 10.11 -32.35
N GLY A 15 -7.27 11.20 -31.62
CA GLY A 15 -6.21 11.86 -30.86
C GLY A 15 -5.48 10.86 -29.98
N GLU A 16 -4.16 10.90 -30.05
CA GLU A 16 -3.30 10.25 -29.06
C GLU A 16 -3.78 10.65 -27.66
N PRO A 17 -3.87 9.71 -26.70
CA PRO A 17 -4.24 10.07 -25.35
C PRO A 17 -3.18 11.07 -24.83
N GLN A 18 -3.57 12.31 -24.65
CA GLN A 18 -2.76 13.33 -23.96
C GLN A 18 -2.72 12.98 -22.48
N THR A 19 -2.05 11.92 -22.12
CA THR A 19 -1.79 11.62 -20.73
C THR A 19 -0.34 11.89 -20.45
N GLY A 20 -0.04 13.13 -20.08
CA GLY A 20 1.18 13.47 -19.37
C GLY A 20 1.24 12.85 -17.98
N PHE A 21 0.40 11.82 -17.70
CA PHE A 21 0.35 11.10 -16.42
C PHE A 21 1.40 9.98 -16.41
N ASP A 22 2.45 10.18 -15.62
CA ASP A 22 3.45 9.15 -15.39
C ASP A 22 3.01 8.24 -14.23
N PHE A 23 2.40 7.11 -14.57
CA PHE A 23 1.92 6.12 -13.61
C PHE A 23 3.04 5.58 -12.71
N LYS A 24 4.24 5.38 -13.26
CA LYS A 24 5.39 4.85 -12.49
C LYS A 24 5.88 5.89 -11.47
N ALA A 25 5.97 7.14 -11.87
CA ALA A 25 6.33 8.24 -10.96
C ALA A 25 5.27 8.41 -9.86
N TYR A 26 3.98 8.34 -10.20
CA TYR A 26 2.88 8.39 -9.23
C TYR A 26 2.98 7.28 -8.17
N LEU A 27 3.17 6.03 -8.60
CA LEU A 27 3.32 4.90 -7.67
C LEU A 27 4.54 5.07 -6.76
N GLY A 28 5.66 5.57 -7.29
CA GLY A 28 6.88 5.85 -6.52
C GLY A 28 6.62 6.87 -5.42
N GLN A 29 6.08 8.03 -5.78
CA GLN A 29 5.79 9.12 -4.85
C GLN A 29 4.74 8.74 -3.80
N ALA A 30 3.66 8.06 -4.21
CA ALA A 30 2.63 7.60 -3.29
C ALA A 30 3.20 6.59 -2.28
N ARG A 31 4.06 5.68 -2.73
CA ARG A 31 4.73 4.72 -1.85
C ARG A 31 5.64 5.41 -0.84
N GLU A 32 6.45 6.38 -1.24
CA GLU A 32 7.32 7.16 -0.34
C GLU A 32 6.51 7.88 0.74
N ARG A 33 5.39 8.52 0.35
CA ARG A 33 4.47 9.18 1.30
C ARG A 33 3.90 8.18 2.31
N VAL A 34 3.49 6.99 1.85
CA VAL A 34 2.95 5.93 2.71
C VAL A 34 4.01 5.40 3.66
N GLU A 35 5.23 5.12 3.19
CA GLU A 35 6.33 4.63 4.04
C GLU A 35 6.65 5.65 5.15
N ALA A 36 6.73 6.92 4.82
CA ALA A 36 6.96 7.97 5.82
C ALA A 36 5.82 8.05 6.85
N ALA A 37 4.56 7.90 6.41
CA ALA A 37 3.40 7.91 7.31
C ALA A 37 3.34 6.66 8.20
N LEU A 38 3.70 5.48 7.69
CA LEU A 38 3.81 4.24 8.47
C LEU A 38 4.90 4.36 9.55
N ASP A 39 6.05 4.90 9.21
CA ASP A 39 7.14 5.11 10.19
C ASP A 39 6.71 6.10 11.28
N ALA A 40 6.12 7.22 10.89
CA ALA A 40 5.64 8.24 11.83
C ALA A 40 4.50 7.76 12.74
N SER A 41 3.70 6.78 12.31
CA SER A 41 2.59 6.23 13.10
C SER A 41 3.05 5.36 14.28
N MET A 42 4.31 4.91 14.27
CA MET A 42 4.91 4.10 15.33
C MET A 42 5.60 4.98 16.38
N GLY A 43 4.81 5.70 17.17
CA GLY A 43 5.29 6.59 18.23
C GLY A 43 6.06 5.89 19.36
N PRO A 44 6.71 6.67 20.24
CA PRO A 44 7.57 6.15 21.32
C PRO A 44 6.78 5.56 22.51
N GLU A 45 5.47 5.74 22.56
CA GLU A 45 4.62 5.51 23.76
C GLU A 45 4.32 4.02 24.06
N ARG A 46 4.90 3.07 23.33
CA ARG A 46 4.64 1.64 23.49
C ARG A 46 5.82 0.95 24.15
N PRO A 47 5.65 -0.21 24.84
CA PRO A 47 6.78 -1.00 25.26
C PRO A 47 7.75 -1.23 24.10
N GLU A 48 9.04 -0.96 24.29
CA GLU A 48 10.04 -0.96 23.22
C GLU A 48 10.06 -2.27 22.44
N SER A 49 10.02 -3.41 23.16
CA SER A 49 10.03 -4.74 22.54
C SER A 49 8.81 -4.98 21.64
N LEU A 50 7.63 -4.51 22.03
CA LEU A 50 6.41 -4.62 21.22
C LEU A 50 6.49 -3.71 20.01
N ARG A 51 6.90 -2.46 20.21
CA ARG A 51 7.11 -1.50 19.12
C ARG A 51 8.08 -2.05 18.07
N ASP A 52 9.21 -2.61 18.51
CA ASP A 52 10.23 -3.14 17.61
C ASP A 52 9.71 -4.34 16.81
N ALA A 53 8.92 -5.23 17.44
CA ALA A 53 8.28 -6.33 16.76
C ALA A 53 7.25 -5.86 15.71
N MET A 54 6.44 -4.82 16.03
CA MET A 54 5.51 -4.21 15.06
C MET A 54 6.26 -3.58 13.90
N ARG A 55 7.26 -2.75 14.17
CA ARG A 55 8.08 -2.05 13.15
C ARG A 55 8.80 -3.03 12.24
N TYR A 56 9.32 -4.13 12.80
CA TYR A 56 10.01 -5.18 12.05
C TYR A 56 9.20 -5.69 10.87
N SER A 57 7.93 -5.93 11.05
CA SER A 57 7.03 -6.42 9.98
C SER A 57 6.44 -5.28 9.16
N LEU A 58 5.97 -4.21 9.80
CA LEU A 58 5.32 -3.09 9.12
C LEU A 58 6.26 -2.38 8.13
N LEU A 59 7.53 -2.18 8.53
CA LEU A 59 8.54 -1.49 7.73
C LEU A 59 9.43 -2.45 6.92
N ALA A 60 9.03 -3.73 6.79
CA ALA A 60 9.74 -4.71 5.97
C ALA A 60 9.68 -4.44 4.46
N GLY A 61 9.07 -3.33 4.06
CA GLY A 61 8.87 -2.96 2.67
C GLY A 61 7.67 -3.68 2.03
N GLY A 62 7.51 -3.47 0.74
CA GLY A 62 6.42 -4.04 -0.04
C GLY A 62 5.92 -3.10 -1.14
N LYS A 63 4.93 -3.56 -1.90
CA LYS A 63 4.34 -2.78 -3.00
C LYS A 63 3.41 -1.67 -2.51
N ARG A 64 2.92 -1.74 -1.28
CA ARG A 64 1.99 -0.78 -0.66
C ARG A 64 0.74 -0.49 -1.51
N LEU A 65 0.25 -1.49 -2.23
CA LEU A 65 -0.87 -1.29 -3.16
C LEU A 65 -2.16 -0.86 -2.45
N ARG A 66 -2.46 -1.44 -1.27
CA ARG A 66 -3.69 -1.10 -0.53
C ARG A 66 -3.75 0.37 -0.14
N PRO A 67 -2.73 0.94 0.55
CA PRO A 67 -2.72 2.35 0.86
C PRO A 67 -2.68 3.24 -0.39
N ILE A 68 -1.92 2.87 -1.43
CA ILE A 68 -1.86 3.64 -2.68
C ILE A 68 -3.23 3.70 -3.35
N LEU A 69 -3.96 2.59 -3.42
CA LEU A 69 -5.34 2.57 -3.96
C LEU A 69 -6.30 3.43 -3.14
N CYS A 70 -6.16 3.45 -1.80
CA CYS A 70 -6.94 4.32 -0.94
C CYS A 70 -6.70 5.81 -1.27
N LEU A 71 -5.43 6.21 -1.42
CA LEU A 71 -5.08 7.58 -1.78
C LEU A 71 -5.57 7.94 -3.18
N ALA A 72 -5.35 7.06 -4.16
CA ALA A 72 -5.79 7.26 -5.55
C ALA A 72 -7.31 7.39 -5.66
N ALA A 73 -8.07 6.59 -4.91
CA ALA A 73 -9.53 6.68 -4.88
C ALA A 73 -9.99 8.03 -4.30
N CYS A 74 -9.33 8.52 -3.26
CA CYS A 74 -9.62 9.85 -2.69
C CYS A 74 -9.34 10.96 -3.72
N GLU A 75 -8.19 10.92 -4.37
CA GLU A 75 -7.80 11.91 -5.39
C GLU A 75 -8.74 11.87 -6.61
N LEU A 76 -9.17 10.69 -7.03
CA LEU A 76 -10.08 10.48 -8.17
C LEU A 76 -11.43 11.21 -7.99
N VAL A 77 -11.93 11.29 -6.76
CA VAL A 77 -13.18 12.00 -6.45
C VAL A 77 -12.95 13.46 -6.04
N GLY A 78 -11.75 14.00 -6.26
CA GLY A 78 -11.39 15.39 -5.94
C GLY A 78 -11.09 15.63 -4.46
N GLY A 79 -10.84 14.57 -3.68
CA GLY A 79 -10.45 14.69 -2.28
C GLY A 79 -8.96 14.98 -2.10
N ASP A 80 -8.59 15.46 -0.91
CA ASP A 80 -7.19 15.64 -0.51
C ASP A 80 -6.64 14.34 0.07
N ALA A 81 -5.63 13.77 -0.58
CA ALA A 81 -4.98 12.53 -0.16
C ALA A 81 -4.40 12.60 1.27
N SER A 82 -4.06 13.79 1.78
CA SER A 82 -3.60 13.96 3.17
C SER A 82 -4.67 13.54 4.18
N ARG A 83 -5.94 13.77 3.86
CA ARG A 83 -7.09 13.37 4.69
C ARG A 83 -7.35 11.87 4.65
N ALA A 84 -6.99 11.20 3.56
CA ALA A 84 -7.12 9.74 3.42
C ALA A 84 -5.90 8.98 4.00
N MET A 85 -4.79 9.67 4.28
CA MET A 85 -3.56 9.03 4.75
C MET A 85 -3.75 8.19 6.02
N PRO A 86 -4.47 8.61 7.07
CA PRO A 86 -4.70 7.77 8.24
C PRO A 86 -5.40 6.45 7.89
N THR A 87 -6.41 6.49 7.01
CA THR A 87 -7.09 5.29 6.53
C THR A 87 -6.15 4.40 5.70
N ALA A 88 -5.34 5.00 4.85
CA ALA A 88 -4.35 4.27 4.04
C ALA A 88 -3.33 3.54 4.94
N VAL A 89 -2.85 4.19 6.00
CA VAL A 89 -1.95 3.62 7.02
C VAL A 89 -2.66 2.47 7.75
N ALA A 90 -3.88 2.66 8.21
CA ALA A 90 -4.66 1.62 8.90
C ALA A 90 -4.86 0.37 8.03
N LEU A 91 -5.15 0.52 6.73
CA LEU A 91 -5.26 -0.60 5.80
C LEU A 91 -3.97 -1.42 5.69
N GLU A 92 -2.82 -0.78 5.70
CA GLU A 92 -1.53 -1.50 5.64
C GLU A 92 -1.18 -2.13 6.99
N MET A 93 -1.55 -1.50 8.12
CA MET A 93 -1.39 -2.09 9.45
C MET A 93 -2.22 -3.36 9.61
N ILE A 94 -3.49 -3.34 9.23
CA ILE A 94 -4.38 -4.52 9.24
C ILE A 94 -3.82 -5.61 8.32
N HIS A 95 -3.34 -5.25 7.13
CA HIS A 95 -2.71 -6.21 6.23
C HIS A 95 -1.45 -6.82 6.85
N THR A 96 -0.61 -6.01 7.50
CA THR A 96 0.61 -6.50 8.16
C THR A 96 0.27 -7.42 9.34
N MET A 97 -0.74 -7.07 10.13
CA MET A 97 -1.28 -7.93 11.18
C MET A 97 -1.66 -9.31 10.62
N SER A 98 -2.45 -9.35 9.54
CA SER A 98 -2.84 -10.64 8.95
C SER A 98 -1.64 -11.49 8.53
N LEU A 99 -0.61 -10.86 7.95
CA LEU A 99 0.62 -11.58 7.55
C LEU A 99 1.40 -12.12 8.76
N ILE A 100 1.49 -11.36 9.86
CA ILE A 100 2.16 -11.82 11.08
C ILE A 100 1.44 -13.04 11.65
N HIS A 101 0.10 -13.01 11.71
CA HIS A 101 -0.69 -14.11 12.25
C HIS A 101 -0.72 -15.32 11.33
N ASP A 102 -0.79 -15.13 10.01
CA ASP A 102 -0.72 -16.22 9.02
C ASP A 102 0.61 -16.99 9.12
N ASP A 103 1.72 -16.30 9.41
CA ASP A 103 3.04 -16.92 9.53
C ASP A 103 3.22 -17.78 10.79
N LEU A 104 2.34 -17.69 11.80
CA LEU A 104 2.48 -18.41 13.07
C LEU A 104 2.48 -19.94 12.88
N PRO A 105 3.13 -20.70 13.80
CA PRO A 105 3.16 -22.16 13.73
C PRO A 105 1.78 -22.84 13.73
N ALA A 106 0.76 -22.20 14.32
CA ALA A 106 -0.61 -22.68 14.33
C ALA A 106 -1.38 -22.40 13.03
N MET A 107 -0.81 -21.63 12.12
CA MET A 107 -1.37 -21.24 10.82
C MET A 107 -0.52 -21.83 9.69
N ASP A 108 0.12 -20.98 8.85
CA ASP A 108 0.93 -21.45 7.71
C ASP A 108 2.32 -21.96 8.12
N ASN A 109 2.80 -21.59 9.31
CA ASN A 109 4.10 -21.96 9.86
C ASN A 109 5.27 -21.58 8.93
N ASP A 110 5.24 -20.38 8.39
CA ASP A 110 6.26 -19.88 7.46
C ASP A 110 7.49 -19.34 8.20
N ASP A 111 8.68 -19.76 7.78
CA ASP A 111 9.95 -19.28 8.33
C ASP A 111 10.41 -17.96 7.69
N LEU A 112 10.01 -17.72 6.45
CA LEU A 112 10.44 -16.56 5.65
C LEU A 112 9.25 -15.88 4.98
N ARG A 113 9.23 -14.54 5.02
CA ARG A 113 8.31 -13.69 4.27
C ARG A 113 9.06 -12.59 3.54
N ARG A 114 8.86 -12.48 2.22
CA ARG A 114 9.59 -11.52 1.37
C ARG A 114 11.12 -11.61 1.52
N GLY A 115 11.65 -12.84 1.73
CA GLY A 115 13.07 -13.09 1.92
C GLY A 115 13.63 -12.71 3.29
N ARG A 116 12.78 -12.32 4.25
CA ARG A 116 13.15 -12.04 5.64
C ARG A 116 12.53 -13.08 6.58
N THR A 117 13.22 -13.35 7.68
CA THR A 117 12.72 -14.22 8.76
C THR A 117 11.39 -13.66 9.29
N THR A 118 10.42 -14.52 9.53
CA THR A 118 9.09 -14.13 10.01
C THR A 118 9.13 -13.62 11.46
N ASN A 119 8.12 -12.85 11.85
CA ASN A 119 8.08 -12.17 13.15
C ASN A 119 8.23 -13.15 14.32
N HIS A 120 7.49 -14.26 14.30
CA HIS A 120 7.52 -15.26 15.36
C HIS A 120 8.88 -15.95 15.50
N LYS A 121 9.64 -16.08 14.42
CA LYS A 121 11.00 -16.64 14.47
C LYS A 121 12.02 -15.69 15.09
N VAL A 122 11.78 -14.37 14.99
CA VAL A 122 12.68 -13.35 15.55
C VAL A 122 12.32 -13.01 16.99
N TYR A 123 11.04 -12.85 17.30
CA TYR A 123 10.56 -12.34 18.59
C TYR A 123 9.83 -13.38 19.44
N GLY A 124 9.58 -14.58 18.89
CA GLY A 124 8.77 -15.62 19.51
C GLY A 124 7.27 -15.46 19.25
N ASP A 125 6.53 -16.58 19.40
CA ASP A 125 5.11 -16.67 19.05
C ASP A 125 4.26 -15.67 19.83
N ALA A 126 4.46 -15.58 21.16
CA ALA A 126 3.69 -14.68 22.01
C ALA A 126 3.84 -13.21 21.59
N MET A 127 5.08 -12.78 21.29
CA MET A 127 5.34 -11.42 20.86
C MET A 127 4.77 -11.15 19.45
N ALA A 128 4.81 -12.12 18.55
CA ALA A 128 4.22 -12.00 17.22
C ALA A 128 2.69 -11.83 17.30
N ILE A 129 2.02 -12.60 18.16
CA ILE A 129 0.57 -12.45 18.41
C ILE A 129 0.29 -11.01 18.91
N LEU A 130 1.01 -10.57 19.95
CA LEU A 130 0.81 -9.23 20.52
C LEU A 130 1.12 -8.11 19.51
N ALA A 131 2.15 -8.29 18.66
CA ALA A 131 2.48 -7.32 17.62
C ALA A 131 1.38 -7.21 16.57
N GLY A 132 0.78 -8.33 16.16
CA GLY A 132 -0.40 -8.34 15.29
C GLY A 132 -1.58 -7.64 15.93
N ASP A 133 -1.96 -8.01 17.16
CA ASP A 133 -3.08 -7.39 17.88
C ASP A 133 -2.89 -5.88 18.05
N ALA A 134 -1.67 -5.44 18.36
CA ALA A 134 -1.35 -4.03 18.52
C ALA A 134 -1.40 -3.23 17.21
N LEU A 135 -1.17 -3.87 16.06
CA LEU A 135 -1.34 -3.25 14.74
C LEU A 135 -2.82 -3.12 14.34
N LEU A 136 -3.70 -3.92 14.94
CA LEU A 136 -5.15 -3.88 14.70
C LEU A 136 -5.84 -2.81 15.57
N SER A 137 -5.27 -2.45 16.72
CA SER A 137 -5.86 -1.53 17.71
C SER A 137 -5.64 -0.07 17.36
#